data_496d4663c130425e42519eb12118edcd
#
_entry.id   496d4663c130425e42519eb12118edcd
#
_cell.length_a   1.000
_cell.length_b   1.000
_cell.length_c   1.000
_cell.angle_alpha   90.00
_cell.angle_beta   90.00
_cell.angle_gamma   90.00
#
_symmetry.space_group_name_H-M   'P 1'
#
loop_
_entity.id
_entity.type
_entity.pdbx_description
1 polymer ?
#
loop_
_entity_poly.entity_id
_entity_poly.type
_entity_poly.pdbx_seq_one_letter_code
_entity_poly.pdbx_strand_id
1 'polypeptide(L)'
;KEEGVKVVVYTGYGDGSLKPALFDELKAAGITIIYRDINPTPENSRRAEQAGADIIVATGFDEGGTLPGTALGTFTIVPLIVDAVQRVPVMAAGGITDARGARAVHALGAEGVFAGSVFISTIESRVPDSVKAKIVAANGLDLRLFRT
;
A
#
# COMPACT_ATOMS: atom_id res chain seq x y z
N LYS A 1 -5.70 -8.40 21.26
CA LYS A 1 -7.07 -8.82 21.64
C LYS A 1 -7.73 -7.84 22.60
N GLU A 2 -6.98 -7.28 23.54
CA GLU A 2 -7.49 -6.32 24.55
C GLU A 2 -7.99 -5.01 23.93
N GLU A 3 -7.33 -4.53 22.87
CA GLU A 3 -7.67 -3.26 22.19
C GLU A 3 -8.79 -3.38 21.14
N GLY A 4 -9.34 -4.56 20.92
CA GLY A 4 -10.42 -4.78 19.97
C GLY A 4 -10.04 -4.53 18.50
N VAL A 5 -8.76 -4.58 18.15
CA VAL A 5 -8.26 -4.41 16.78
C VAL A 5 -8.84 -5.49 15.87
N LYS A 6 -9.46 -5.06 14.77
CA LYS A 6 -10.10 -5.96 13.79
C LYS A 6 -9.33 -6.07 12.47
N VAL A 7 -8.48 -5.10 12.17
CA VAL A 7 -7.73 -5.02 10.91
C VAL A 7 -6.29 -4.62 11.20
N VAL A 8 -5.35 -5.28 10.58
CA VAL A 8 -3.92 -4.91 10.65
C VAL A 8 -3.33 -4.75 9.25
N VAL A 9 -2.38 -3.84 9.11
CA VAL A 9 -1.52 -3.77 7.92
C VAL A 9 -0.22 -4.48 8.26
N TYR A 10 0.06 -5.58 7.56
CA TYR A 10 1.34 -6.27 7.64
C TYR A 10 2.26 -5.72 6.55
N THR A 11 3.36 -5.10 6.95
CA THR A 11 4.35 -4.58 6.01
C THR A 11 5.45 -5.60 5.77
N GLY A 12 5.56 -6.09 4.53
CA GLY A 12 6.63 -6.96 4.07
C GLY A 12 7.85 -6.18 3.58
N TYR A 13 9.01 -6.82 3.65
CA TYR A 13 10.29 -6.29 3.18
C TYR A 13 10.96 -7.27 2.19
N GLY A 14 10.19 -7.82 1.27
CA GLY A 14 10.65 -8.82 0.31
C GLY A 14 10.47 -10.26 0.79
N ASP A 15 11.01 -11.21 0.02
CA ASP A 15 10.67 -12.64 0.09
C ASP A 15 10.90 -13.32 1.45
N GLY A 16 11.78 -12.83 2.27
CA GLY A 16 12.06 -13.43 3.60
C GLY A 16 11.24 -12.86 4.75
N SER A 17 10.43 -11.84 4.50
CA SER A 17 9.73 -11.12 5.58
C SER A 17 8.38 -11.71 5.96
N LEU A 18 7.76 -12.49 5.08
CA LEU A 18 6.47 -13.12 5.32
C LEU A 18 6.55 -14.16 6.45
N LYS A 19 5.66 -14.05 7.43
CA LYS A 19 5.59 -14.96 8.59
C LYS A 19 4.23 -15.67 8.63
N PRO A 20 4.06 -16.81 7.95
CA PRO A 20 2.79 -17.53 7.89
C PRO A 20 2.19 -17.84 9.26
N ALA A 21 2.99 -18.28 10.22
CA ALA A 21 2.52 -18.57 11.58
C ALA A 21 1.86 -17.37 12.27
N LEU A 22 2.35 -16.14 12.02
CA LEU A 22 1.71 -14.93 12.53
C LEU A 22 0.36 -14.69 11.84
N PHE A 23 0.25 -15.01 10.54
CA PHE A 23 -1.03 -14.91 9.83
C PHE A 23 -2.05 -15.87 10.41
N ASP A 24 -1.67 -17.11 10.70
CA ASP A 24 -2.54 -18.10 11.35
C ASP A 24 -3.04 -17.59 12.71
N GLU A 25 -2.16 -17.01 13.54
CA GLU A 25 -2.53 -16.43 14.83
C GLU A 25 -3.51 -15.25 14.69
N LEU A 26 -3.28 -14.35 13.73
CA LEU A 26 -4.15 -13.21 13.45
C LEU A 26 -5.51 -13.67 12.95
N LYS A 27 -5.56 -14.64 12.04
CA LYS A 27 -6.79 -15.23 11.52
C LYS A 27 -7.58 -15.94 12.63
N ALA A 28 -6.93 -16.72 13.48
CA ALA A 28 -7.55 -17.36 14.64
C ALA A 28 -8.12 -16.33 15.63
N ALA A 29 -7.59 -15.11 15.66
CA ALA A 29 -8.10 -14.01 16.46
C ALA A 29 -9.24 -13.23 15.76
N GLY A 30 -9.64 -13.60 14.53
CA GLY A 30 -10.65 -12.89 13.73
C GLY A 30 -10.18 -11.54 13.18
N ILE A 31 -8.86 -11.38 12.97
CA ILE A 31 -8.26 -10.13 12.50
C ILE A 31 -8.09 -10.21 10.98
N THR A 32 -8.56 -9.20 10.26
CA THR A 32 -8.35 -9.01 8.83
C THR A 32 -6.93 -8.54 8.56
N ILE A 33 -6.25 -9.17 7.61
CA ILE A 33 -4.85 -8.90 7.27
C ILE A 33 -4.78 -8.20 5.92
N ILE A 34 -4.33 -6.95 5.91
CA ILE A 34 -3.94 -6.22 4.71
C ILE A 34 -2.42 -6.40 4.55
N TYR A 35 -2.00 -7.11 3.51
CA TYR A 35 -0.59 -7.27 3.21
C TYR A 35 -0.09 -6.19 2.26
N ARG A 36 0.95 -5.48 2.68
CA ARG A 36 1.66 -4.48 1.89
C ARG A 36 3.16 -4.78 1.90
N ASP A 37 3.73 -5.19 0.78
CA ASP A 37 5.19 -5.26 0.66
C ASP A 37 5.75 -3.92 0.18
N ILE A 38 6.93 -3.54 0.68
CA ILE A 38 7.64 -2.35 0.18
C ILE A 38 8.14 -2.58 -1.24
N ASN A 39 8.47 -3.84 -1.58
CA ASN A 39 8.89 -4.25 -2.92
C ASN A 39 7.87 -5.27 -3.48
N PRO A 40 6.66 -4.84 -3.88
CA PRO A 40 5.63 -5.76 -4.31
C PRO A 40 6.03 -6.46 -5.61
N THR A 41 5.82 -7.76 -5.64
CA THR A 41 6.01 -8.60 -6.82
C THR A 41 4.82 -9.56 -6.97
N PRO A 42 4.54 -10.08 -8.18
CA PRO A 42 3.56 -11.14 -8.35
C PRO A 42 3.78 -12.33 -7.43
N GLU A 43 5.04 -12.70 -7.20
CA GLU A 43 5.40 -13.85 -6.38
C GLU A 43 5.10 -13.62 -4.89
N ASN A 44 5.58 -12.51 -4.30
CA ASN A 44 5.34 -12.28 -2.88
C ASN A 44 3.86 -12.01 -2.59
N SER A 45 3.11 -11.44 -3.54
CA SER A 45 1.66 -11.25 -3.44
C SER A 45 0.90 -12.58 -3.43
N ARG A 46 1.24 -13.54 -4.33
CA ARG A 46 0.69 -14.89 -4.32
C ARG A 46 1.00 -15.63 -3.00
N ARG A 47 2.22 -15.52 -2.52
CA ARG A 47 2.64 -16.14 -1.26
C ARG A 47 1.88 -15.56 -0.07
N ALA A 48 1.64 -14.25 -0.05
CA ALA A 48 0.84 -13.60 0.99
C ALA A 48 -0.63 -14.05 0.94
N GLU A 49 -1.22 -14.14 -0.26
CA GLU A 49 -2.56 -14.71 -0.45
C GLU A 49 -2.64 -16.16 0.09
N GLN A 50 -1.67 -17.00 -0.26
CA GLN A 50 -1.59 -18.40 0.21
C GLN A 50 -1.42 -18.49 1.72
N ALA A 51 -0.70 -17.54 2.32
CA ALA A 51 -0.52 -17.46 3.77
C ALA A 51 -1.75 -16.92 4.51
N GLY A 52 -2.79 -16.46 3.80
CA GLY A 52 -4.04 -16.02 4.40
C GLY A 52 -4.22 -14.50 4.50
N ALA A 53 -3.48 -13.71 3.72
CA ALA A 53 -3.81 -12.29 3.55
C ALA A 53 -5.24 -12.15 3.00
N ASP A 54 -5.99 -11.19 3.52
CA ASP A 54 -7.36 -10.90 3.08
C ASP A 54 -7.39 -9.84 1.98
N ILE A 55 -6.39 -8.96 1.94
CA ILE A 55 -6.25 -7.88 0.98
C ILE A 55 -4.77 -7.73 0.63
N ILE A 56 -4.46 -7.53 -0.65
CA ILE A 56 -3.10 -7.23 -1.12
C ILE A 56 -3.01 -5.75 -1.53
N VAL A 57 -1.91 -5.08 -1.18
CA VAL A 57 -1.64 -3.72 -1.63
C VAL A 57 -0.56 -3.72 -2.71
N ALA A 58 -0.92 -3.30 -3.91
CA ALA A 58 -0.01 -3.08 -5.03
C ALA A 58 0.55 -1.65 -4.95
N THR A 59 1.77 -1.51 -4.45
CA THR A 59 2.41 -0.20 -4.24
C THR A 59 3.32 0.16 -5.41
N GLY A 60 3.01 1.25 -6.11
CA GLY A 60 3.85 1.79 -7.17
C GLY A 60 4.98 2.69 -6.66
N PHE A 61 6.02 2.88 -7.48
CA PHE A 61 7.15 3.77 -7.20
C PHE A 61 6.73 5.24 -7.01
N ASP A 62 5.51 5.59 -7.39
CA ASP A 62 4.92 6.92 -7.23
C ASP A 62 4.53 7.24 -5.77
N GLU A 63 4.80 6.33 -4.81
CA GLU A 63 4.49 6.57 -3.41
C GLU A 63 5.43 7.60 -2.75
N GLY A 64 4.99 8.17 -1.62
CA GLY A 64 5.82 8.99 -0.75
C GLY A 64 6.40 8.17 0.41
N GLY A 65 7.60 8.52 0.86
CA GLY A 65 8.27 7.86 1.98
C GLY A 65 9.33 6.86 1.52
N THR A 66 9.26 5.62 1.99
CA THR A 66 10.17 4.54 1.56
C THR A 66 9.71 3.99 0.22
N LEU A 67 10.53 4.15 -0.80
CA LEU A 67 10.19 3.73 -2.16
C LEU A 67 10.53 2.26 -2.41
N PRO A 68 9.78 1.58 -3.30
CA PRO A 68 10.16 0.28 -3.82
C PRO A 68 11.56 0.30 -4.46
N GLY A 69 12.30 -0.80 -4.33
CA GLY A 69 13.61 -0.95 -5.00
C GLY A 69 13.51 -1.03 -6.51
N THR A 70 12.34 -1.41 -7.03
CA THR A 70 12.06 -1.46 -8.47
C THR A 70 11.24 -0.24 -8.87
N ALA A 71 11.70 0.52 -9.87
CA ALA A 71 11.03 1.72 -10.36
C ALA A 71 9.85 1.38 -11.29
N LEU A 72 8.86 0.66 -10.76
CA LEU A 72 7.59 0.39 -11.45
C LEU A 72 6.50 1.33 -10.92
N GLY A 73 5.99 2.19 -11.79
CA GLY A 73 4.89 3.08 -11.45
C GLY A 73 3.58 2.33 -11.17
N THR A 74 2.65 3.00 -10.53
CA THR A 74 1.34 2.44 -10.13
C THR A 74 0.58 1.83 -11.31
N PHE A 75 0.62 2.45 -12.49
CA PHE A 75 -0.02 1.93 -13.70
C PHE A 75 0.54 0.60 -14.20
N THR A 76 1.77 0.28 -13.83
CA THR A 76 2.41 -0.99 -14.22
C THR A 76 2.24 -2.06 -13.15
N ILE A 77 2.48 -1.70 -11.87
CA ILE A 77 2.46 -2.71 -10.81
C ILE A 77 1.04 -3.18 -10.46
N VAL A 78 0.03 -2.31 -10.55
CA VAL A 78 -1.36 -2.68 -10.20
C VAL A 78 -1.87 -3.84 -11.05
N PRO A 79 -1.88 -3.78 -12.40
CA PRO A 79 -2.35 -4.90 -13.19
C PRO A 79 -1.50 -6.16 -13.01
N LEU A 80 -0.17 -6.03 -12.83
CA LEU A 80 0.69 -7.18 -12.56
C LEU A 80 0.30 -7.93 -11.28
N ILE A 81 -0.09 -7.22 -10.23
CA ILE A 81 -0.51 -7.85 -8.97
C ILE A 81 -1.94 -8.36 -9.07
N VAL A 82 -2.85 -7.61 -9.72
CA VAL A 82 -4.23 -8.04 -9.97
C VAL A 82 -4.25 -9.38 -10.72
N ASP A 83 -3.44 -9.51 -11.77
CA ASP A 83 -3.36 -10.75 -12.55
C ASP A 83 -2.67 -11.91 -11.79
N ALA A 84 -1.94 -11.61 -10.73
CA ALA A 84 -1.20 -12.60 -9.97
C ALA A 84 -2.00 -13.27 -8.88
N VAL A 85 -2.92 -12.56 -8.22
CA VAL A 85 -3.76 -13.08 -7.13
C VAL A 85 -5.13 -13.52 -7.67
N GLN A 86 -5.82 -14.40 -6.96
CA GLN A 86 -7.04 -15.02 -7.49
C GLN A 86 -8.27 -14.89 -6.58
N ARG A 87 -8.06 -14.71 -5.28
CA ARG A 87 -9.10 -14.84 -4.26
C ARG A 87 -9.28 -13.61 -3.38
N VAL A 88 -8.31 -12.71 -3.43
CA VAL A 88 -8.29 -11.55 -2.55
C VAL A 88 -8.32 -10.26 -3.36
N PRO A 89 -9.03 -9.22 -2.88
CA PRO A 89 -9.04 -7.92 -3.54
C PRO A 89 -7.67 -7.27 -3.49
N VAL A 90 -7.38 -6.45 -4.51
CA VAL A 90 -6.16 -5.64 -4.60
C VAL A 90 -6.51 -4.18 -4.36
N MET A 91 -5.78 -3.55 -3.45
CA MET A 91 -5.77 -2.10 -3.29
C MET A 91 -4.56 -1.50 -4.00
N ALA A 92 -4.76 -0.45 -4.76
CA ALA A 92 -3.67 0.29 -5.39
C ALA A 92 -3.10 1.36 -4.45
N ALA A 93 -1.77 1.50 -4.41
CA ALA A 93 -1.07 2.53 -3.66
C ALA A 93 0.01 3.20 -4.52
N GLY A 94 0.30 4.47 -4.22
CA GLY A 94 1.30 5.28 -4.92
C GLY A 94 0.66 6.32 -5.84
N GLY A 95 0.91 7.60 -5.57
CA GLY A 95 0.49 8.74 -6.40
C GLY A 95 -1.01 8.99 -6.53
N ILE A 96 -1.86 8.31 -5.76
CA ILE A 96 -3.32 8.42 -5.85
C ILE A 96 -3.79 9.48 -4.86
N THR A 97 -4.19 10.64 -5.36
CA THR A 97 -4.52 11.81 -4.54
C THR A 97 -5.96 12.29 -4.70
N ASP A 98 -6.65 11.91 -5.76
CA ASP A 98 -8.01 12.35 -6.05
C ASP A 98 -8.85 11.26 -6.75
N ALA A 99 -10.11 11.61 -7.05
CA ALA A 99 -11.06 10.70 -7.70
C ALA A 99 -10.64 10.28 -9.13
N ARG A 100 -9.78 11.02 -9.82
CA ARG A 100 -9.28 10.63 -11.16
C ARG A 100 -8.33 9.45 -11.01
N GLY A 101 -7.37 9.55 -10.08
CA GLY A 101 -6.46 8.46 -9.77
C GLY A 101 -7.21 7.21 -9.27
N ALA A 102 -8.19 7.38 -8.38
CA ALA A 102 -9.02 6.28 -7.89
C ALA A 102 -9.77 5.57 -9.03
N ARG A 103 -10.38 6.31 -9.95
CA ARG A 103 -11.04 5.72 -11.13
C ARG A 103 -10.06 5.02 -12.07
N ALA A 104 -8.87 5.59 -12.25
CA ALA A 104 -7.85 5.01 -13.11
C ALA A 104 -7.38 3.64 -12.58
N VAL A 105 -7.06 3.52 -11.30
CA VAL A 105 -6.62 2.25 -10.72
C VAL A 105 -7.75 1.22 -10.63
N HIS A 106 -8.99 1.66 -10.48
CA HIS A 106 -10.14 0.77 -10.59
C HIS A 106 -10.27 0.18 -12.00
N ALA A 107 -10.04 0.98 -13.04
CA ALA A 107 -9.99 0.50 -14.42
C ALA A 107 -8.83 -0.49 -14.69
N LEU A 108 -7.76 -0.43 -13.88
CA LEU A 108 -6.65 -1.40 -13.90
C LEU A 108 -6.94 -2.69 -13.10
N GLY A 109 -8.14 -2.81 -12.53
CA GLY A 109 -8.57 -3.98 -11.78
C GLY A 109 -8.42 -3.89 -10.26
N ALA A 110 -7.93 -2.79 -9.72
CA ALA A 110 -7.93 -2.61 -8.27
C ALA A 110 -9.35 -2.39 -7.73
N GLU A 111 -9.65 -2.97 -6.57
CA GLU A 111 -10.95 -2.85 -5.90
C GLU A 111 -10.97 -1.76 -4.84
N GLY A 112 -9.82 -1.17 -4.54
CA GLY A 112 -9.69 -0.10 -3.57
C GLY A 112 -8.41 0.71 -3.72
N VAL A 113 -8.28 1.72 -2.87
CA VAL A 113 -7.12 2.61 -2.81
C VAL A 113 -6.52 2.59 -1.41
N PHE A 114 -5.19 2.49 -1.33
CA PHE A 114 -4.42 2.67 -0.12
C PHE A 114 -3.66 4.00 -0.23
N ALA A 115 -4.17 5.06 0.38
CA ALA A 115 -3.62 6.40 0.29
C ALA A 115 -2.97 6.82 1.63
N GLY A 116 -1.82 7.47 1.56
CA GLY A 116 -1.07 7.95 2.72
C GLY A 116 -0.77 9.45 2.64
N SER A 117 0.07 9.86 1.69
CA SER A 117 0.62 11.22 1.62
C SER A 117 -0.45 12.32 1.52
N VAL A 118 -1.57 12.05 0.87
CA VAL A 118 -2.69 13.00 0.77
C VAL A 118 -3.25 13.42 2.13
N PHE A 119 -3.18 12.53 3.14
CA PHE A 119 -3.67 12.83 4.48
C PHE A 119 -2.68 13.62 5.34
N ILE A 120 -1.43 13.82 4.90
CA ILE A 120 -0.44 14.60 5.66
C ILE A 120 -0.88 16.06 5.78
N SER A 121 -1.53 16.61 4.76
CA SER A 121 -1.99 18.00 4.71
C SER A 121 -3.38 18.24 5.35
N THR A 122 -4.06 17.20 5.83
CA THR A 122 -5.38 17.36 6.48
C THR A 122 -5.29 18.02 7.85
N ILE A 123 -6.41 18.55 8.33
CA ILE A 123 -6.45 19.21 9.64
C ILE A 123 -6.25 18.23 10.80
N GLU A 124 -6.63 16.97 10.63
CA GLU A 124 -6.48 15.90 11.62
C GLU A 124 -5.02 15.41 11.74
N SER A 125 -4.20 15.68 10.74
CA SER A 125 -2.78 15.30 10.78
C SER A 125 -2.05 16.12 11.85
N ARG A 126 -1.19 15.44 12.62
CA ARG A 126 -0.36 16.07 13.66
C ARG A 126 0.92 16.73 13.12
N VAL A 127 1.12 16.72 11.82
CA VAL A 127 2.25 17.38 11.17
C VAL A 127 2.14 18.90 11.36
N PRO A 128 3.25 19.62 11.65
CA PRO A 128 3.23 21.08 11.82
C PRO A 128 2.65 21.82 10.62
N ASP A 129 1.91 22.89 10.86
CA ASP A 129 1.24 23.68 9.82
C ASP A 129 2.23 24.22 8.76
N SER A 130 3.45 24.56 9.19
CA SER A 130 4.52 24.99 8.26
C SER A 130 4.90 23.91 7.25
N VAL A 131 4.81 22.64 7.61
CA VAL A 131 5.05 21.50 6.70
C VAL A 131 3.84 21.27 5.81
N LYS A 132 2.62 21.33 6.36
CA LYS A 132 1.37 21.25 5.58
C LYS A 132 1.32 22.31 4.50
N ALA A 133 1.65 23.57 4.86
CA ALA A 133 1.68 24.68 3.92
C ALA A 133 2.68 24.44 2.76
N LYS A 134 3.85 23.86 3.04
CA LYS A 134 4.83 23.47 2.00
C LYS A 134 4.28 22.40 1.08
N ILE A 135 3.61 21.37 1.62
CA ILE A 135 3.02 20.30 0.83
C ILE A 135 1.91 20.85 -0.08
N VAL A 136 1.06 21.72 0.45
CA VAL A 136 -0.04 22.34 -0.31
C VAL A 136 0.47 23.25 -1.43
N ALA A 137 1.58 23.96 -1.18
CA ALA A 137 2.21 24.83 -2.18
C ALA A 137 3.04 24.09 -3.24
N ALA A 138 3.43 22.84 -2.96
CA ALA A 138 4.25 22.01 -3.86
C ALA A 138 3.43 21.37 -4.97
N ASN A 139 4.13 20.93 -6.01
CA ASN A 139 3.59 20.10 -7.08
C ASN A 139 4.53 18.91 -7.34
N GLY A 140 4.14 18.01 -8.27
CA GLY A 140 4.91 16.81 -8.57
C GLY A 140 6.36 17.04 -9.01
N LEU A 141 6.69 18.23 -9.55
CA LEU A 141 8.04 18.58 -9.96
C LEU A 141 8.95 18.98 -8.79
N ASP A 142 8.38 19.23 -7.62
CA ASP A 142 9.11 19.57 -6.40
C ASP A 142 9.56 18.33 -5.61
N LEU A 143 9.10 17.14 -6.00
CA LEU A 143 9.50 15.88 -5.37
C LEU A 143 10.99 15.60 -5.61
N ARG A 144 11.64 15.06 -4.60
CA ARG A 144 13.06 14.68 -4.64
C ARG A 144 13.26 13.29 -4.08
N LEU A 145 14.14 12.55 -4.73
CA LEU A 145 14.61 11.25 -4.25
C LEU A 145 15.88 11.46 -3.44
N PHE A 146 15.89 10.96 -2.22
CA PHE A 146 17.07 10.90 -1.38
C PHE A 146 17.50 9.44 -1.24
N ARG A 147 18.79 9.16 -1.44
CA ARG A 147 19.39 7.88 -1.08
C ARG A 147 19.96 8.03 0.33
N THR A 148 19.53 7.16 1.22
CA THR A 148 20.09 7.02 2.58
C THR A 148 21.12 5.91 2.60
#